data_426cc8e164c08391d95586641d4629e8
#
_entry.id   426cc8e164c08391d95586641d4629e8
#
_cell.length_a   1.000
_cell.length_b   1.000
_cell.length_c   1.000
_cell.angle_alpha   90.00
_cell.angle_beta   90.00
_cell.angle_gamma   90.00
#
_symmetry.space_group_name_H-M   'P 1'
#
loop_
_entity.id
_entity.type
_entity.pdbx_description
1 polymer ?
#
loop_
_entity_poly.entity_id
_entity_poly.type
_entity_poly.pdbx_seq_one_letter_code
_entity_poly.pdbx_strand_id
1 'polypeptide(L)'
;MNSELENYVLSHIDAEGDYLYRLWRATNVHLLRGRMASGHLQGRLLKMLVRMIRPKNILEVGTFSGYSAICMAEGLEEGGMVYTYEINDEQEDFTRPWIENSPVADKIRFIIGDAIKEAPKLGIEFDMAFIDGDKRTYIESYEMALSVLRPGGFILADNTLWDGHVLEVPKSSDRQTAGIENFNDFVMNDARVEKVLLPLRDGLTLIRKNP
;
A
#
# COMPACT_ATOMS: atom_id res chain seq x y z
N MET A 1 -1.28 -9.75 16.56
CA MET A 1 -2.34 -10.81 16.73
C MET A 1 -1.69 -12.00 17.42
N ASN A 2 -2.40 -12.78 18.25
CA ASN A 2 -1.85 -14.04 18.79
C ASN A 2 -1.59 -15.00 17.62
N SER A 3 -0.45 -15.71 17.62
CA SER A 3 -0.04 -16.61 16.54
C SER A 3 -1.07 -17.70 16.19
N GLU A 4 -1.84 -18.18 17.16
CA GLU A 4 -2.91 -19.17 16.94
C GLU A 4 -4.09 -18.56 16.19
N LEU A 5 -4.49 -17.34 16.54
CA LEU A 5 -5.56 -16.63 15.84
C LEU A 5 -5.13 -16.24 14.42
N GLU A 6 -3.87 -15.86 14.23
CA GLU A 6 -3.32 -15.58 12.90
C GLU A 6 -3.34 -16.83 12.01
N ASN A 7 -2.87 -17.96 12.53
CA ASN A 7 -2.93 -19.24 11.82
C ASN A 7 -4.35 -19.66 11.48
N TYR A 8 -5.30 -19.45 12.39
CA TYR A 8 -6.72 -19.72 12.13
C TYR A 8 -7.24 -18.85 10.98
N VAL A 9 -6.98 -17.54 11.02
CA VAL A 9 -7.38 -16.61 9.94
C VAL A 9 -6.79 -17.04 8.60
N LEU A 10 -5.48 -17.30 8.56
CA LEU A 10 -4.78 -17.70 7.32
C LEU A 10 -5.28 -19.03 6.75
N SER A 11 -5.76 -19.94 7.60
CA SER A 11 -6.35 -21.21 7.15
C SER A 11 -7.81 -21.09 6.67
N HIS A 12 -8.44 -19.91 6.83
CA HIS A 12 -9.83 -19.64 6.46
C HIS A 12 -9.98 -18.54 5.41
N ILE A 13 -8.90 -18.18 4.74
CA ILE A 13 -8.90 -17.25 3.59
C ILE A 13 -8.36 -17.95 2.35
N ASP A 14 -8.63 -17.38 1.18
CA ASP A 14 -8.09 -17.89 -0.08
C ASP A 14 -6.56 -17.92 -0.07
N ALA A 15 -5.96 -18.96 -0.64
CA ALA A 15 -4.52 -19.06 -0.78
C ALA A 15 -3.96 -17.90 -1.60
N GLU A 16 -2.76 -17.44 -1.24
CA GLU A 16 -2.05 -16.40 -2.01
C GLU A 16 -1.54 -16.89 -3.38
N GLY A 17 -1.40 -18.21 -3.53
CA GLY A 17 -0.85 -18.86 -4.73
C GLY A 17 0.68 -18.96 -4.71
N ASP A 18 1.21 -19.88 -5.51
CA ASP A 18 2.65 -20.23 -5.51
C ASP A 18 3.55 -19.07 -5.86
N TYR A 19 3.12 -18.18 -6.75
CA TYR A 19 3.93 -17.04 -7.18
C TYR A 19 4.16 -16.05 -6.02
N LEU A 20 3.11 -15.60 -5.37
CA LEU A 20 3.18 -14.68 -4.26
C LEU A 20 3.88 -15.30 -3.04
N TYR A 21 3.66 -16.58 -2.76
CA TYR A 21 4.38 -17.30 -1.71
C TYR A 21 5.90 -17.32 -1.98
N ARG A 22 6.33 -17.60 -3.21
CA ARG A 22 7.75 -17.57 -3.58
C ARG A 22 8.33 -16.16 -3.49
N LEU A 23 7.60 -15.13 -3.92
CA LEU A 23 8.01 -13.74 -3.79
C LEU A 23 8.16 -13.37 -2.31
N TRP A 24 7.16 -13.67 -1.48
CA TRP A 24 7.22 -13.41 -0.04
C TRP A 24 8.44 -14.10 0.59
N ARG A 25 8.68 -15.37 0.28
CA ARG A 25 9.85 -16.10 0.77
C ARG A 25 11.17 -15.46 0.29
N ALA A 26 11.29 -15.12 -0.98
CA ALA A 26 12.48 -14.47 -1.53
C ALA A 26 12.73 -13.10 -0.86
N THR A 27 11.67 -12.32 -0.64
CA THR A 27 11.72 -11.04 0.07
C THR A 27 12.33 -11.22 1.47
N ASN A 28 11.87 -12.22 2.23
CA ASN A 28 12.38 -12.47 3.59
C ASN A 28 13.80 -13.03 3.62
N VAL A 29 14.25 -13.68 2.56
CA VAL A 29 15.61 -14.25 2.47
C VAL A 29 16.63 -13.23 1.97
N HIS A 30 16.27 -12.37 1.03
CA HIS A 30 17.22 -11.54 0.29
C HIS A 30 17.14 -10.04 0.62
N LEU A 31 15.99 -9.54 1.11
CA LEU A 31 15.85 -8.13 1.41
C LEU A 31 15.99 -7.83 2.91
N LEU A 32 16.62 -6.71 3.20
CA LEU A 32 16.60 -6.14 4.55
C LEU A 32 15.16 -5.84 4.94
N ARG A 33 14.76 -6.21 6.16
CA ARG A 33 13.41 -5.97 6.68
C ARG A 33 12.29 -6.66 5.86
N GLY A 34 12.50 -7.89 5.40
CA GLY A 34 11.51 -8.66 4.61
C GLY A 34 10.09 -8.66 5.17
N ARG A 35 9.93 -8.50 6.52
CA ARG A 35 8.64 -8.35 7.21
C ARG A 35 7.82 -7.12 6.77
N MET A 36 8.42 -6.16 6.05
CA MET A 36 7.71 -5.01 5.50
C MET A 36 6.75 -5.39 4.36
N ALA A 37 6.94 -6.54 3.73
CA ALA A 37 5.99 -7.02 2.73
C ALA A 37 4.60 -7.21 3.35
N SER A 38 3.56 -6.82 2.63
CA SER A 38 2.16 -6.87 3.10
C SER A 38 1.73 -8.27 3.56
N GLY A 39 2.21 -9.33 2.91
CA GLY A 39 1.93 -10.71 3.26
C GLY A 39 0.52 -11.18 2.89
N HIS A 40 0.24 -12.46 3.20
CA HIS A 40 -0.93 -13.18 2.67
C HIS A 40 -2.27 -12.51 3.02
N LEU A 41 -2.54 -12.23 4.29
CA LEU A 41 -3.82 -11.65 4.72
C LEU A 41 -4.10 -10.30 4.05
N GLN A 42 -3.14 -9.38 4.14
CA GLN A 42 -3.30 -8.05 3.57
C GLN A 42 -3.33 -8.08 2.04
N GLY A 43 -2.54 -8.95 1.41
CA GLY A 43 -2.57 -9.13 -0.04
C GLY A 43 -3.93 -9.60 -0.54
N ARG A 44 -4.57 -10.55 0.16
CA ARG A 44 -5.94 -11.01 -0.20
C ARG A 44 -6.98 -9.91 0.05
N LEU A 45 -6.83 -9.11 1.11
CA LEU A 45 -7.68 -7.96 1.35
C LEU A 45 -7.54 -6.91 0.25
N LEU A 46 -6.31 -6.52 -0.13
CA LEU A 46 -6.07 -5.57 -1.22
C LEU A 46 -6.73 -6.03 -2.52
N LYS A 47 -6.54 -7.30 -2.90
CA LYS A 47 -7.24 -7.89 -4.06
C LYS A 47 -8.76 -7.78 -3.95
N MET A 48 -9.33 -8.06 -2.77
CA MET A 48 -10.77 -7.98 -2.54
C MET A 48 -11.28 -6.55 -2.63
N LEU A 49 -10.56 -5.58 -2.03
CA LEU A 49 -10.91 -4.16 -2.11
C LEU A 49 -10.86 -3.65 -3.56
N VAL A 50 -9.85 -4.04 -4.33
CA VAL A 50 -9.77 -3.71 -5.76
C VAL A 50 -10.99 -4.25 -6.51
N ARG A 51 -11.41 -5.48 -6.26
CA ARG A 51 -12.63 -6.07 -6.87
C ARG A 51 -13.92 -5.34 -6.46
N MET A 52 -14.00 -4.85 -5.23
CA MET A 52 -15.15 -4.11 -4.72
C MET A 52 -15.22 -2.69 -5.28
N ILE A 53 -14.07 -1.99 -5.33
CA ILE A 53 -13.94 -0.59 -5.81
C ILE A 53 -14.01 -0.55 -7.34
N ARG A 54 -13.48 -1.58 -8.03
CA ARG A 54 -13.36 -1.70 -9.49
C ARG A 54 -12.61 -0.51 -10.11
N PRO A 55 -11.42 -0.18 -9.58
CA PRO A 55 -10.64 0.93 -10.11
C PRO A 55 -10.09 0.59 -11.49
N LYS A 56 -9.94 1.61 -12.35
CA LYS A 56 -9.21 1.52 -13.60
C LYS A 56 -7.73 1.82 -13.39
N ASN A 57 -7.43 2.86 -12.62
CA ASN A 57 -6.08 3.27 -12.32
C ASN A 57 -5.84 3.25 -10.80
N ILE A 58 -4.80 2.53 -10.38
CA ILE A 58 -4.34 2.48 -8.99
C ILE A 58 -2.97 3.14 -8.91
N LEU A 59 -2.79 4.05 -7.95
CA LEU A 59 -1.50 4.61 -7.56
C LEU A 59 -0.98 3.87 -6.34
N GLU A 60 0.27 3.43 -6.36
CA GLU A 60 0.94 2.88 -5.18
C GLU A 60 2.21 3.69 -4.86
N VAL A 61 2.34 4.10 -3.61
CA VAL A 61 3.50 4.81 -3.05
C VAL A 61 4.26 3.86 -2.13
N GLY A 62 5.40 3.37 -2.59
CA GLY A 62 6.20 2.34 -1.92
C GLY A 62 5.95 0.95 -2.51
N THR A 63 6.77 0.54 -3.50
CA THR A 63 6.68 -0.77 -4.15
C THR A 63 7.31 -1.86 -3.31
N PHE A 64 8.45 -1.56 -2.67
CA PHE A 64 9.30 -2.52 -1.99
C PHE A 64 9.58 -3.76 -2.85
N SER A 65 9.05 -4.94 -2.49
CA SER A 65 9.24 -6.17 -3.27
C SER A 65 8.23 -6.39 -4.41
N GLY A 66 7.22 -5.50 -4.54
CA GLY A 66 6.14 -5.62 -5.52
C GLY A 66 4.98 -6.53 -5.10
N TYR A 67 4.98 -7.03 -3.86
CA TYR A 67 3.96 -7.98 -3.39
C TYR A 67 2.54 -7.35 -3.42
N SER A 68 2.37 -6.17 -2.85
CA SER A 68 1.10 -5.43 -2.84
C SER A 68 0.64 -5.04 -4.25
N ALA A 69 1.56 -4.56 -5.10
CA ALA A 69 1.28 -4.24 -6.49
C ALA A 69 0.70 -5.44 -7.25
N ILE A 70 1.32 -6.63 -7.11
CA ILE A 70 0.83 -7.87 -7.74
C ILE A 70 -0.54 -8.26 -7.18
N CYS A 71 -0.74 -8.17 -5.85
CA CYS A 71 -2.04 -8.46 -5.23
C CYS A 71 -3.16 -7.54 -5.73
N MET A 72 -2.89 -6.25 -5.88
CA MET A 72 -3.84 -5.29 -6.43
C MET A 72 -4.11 -5.56 -7.91
N ALA A 73 -3.07 -5.83 -8.69
CA ALA A 73 -3.19 -6.15 -10.11
C ALA A 73 -4.01 -7.42 -10.38
N GLU A 74 -3.94 -8.44 -9.50
CA GLU A 74 -4.82 -9.63 -9.56
C GLU A 74 -6.30 -9.29 -9.37
N GLY A 75 -6.61 -8.19 -8.70
CA GLY A 75 -7.98 -7.73 -8.49
C GLY A 75 -8.55 -6.91 -9.66
N LEU A 76 -7.69 -6.33 -10.51
CA LEU A 76 -8.09 -5.44 -11.61
C LEU A 76 -8.83 -6.17 -12.72
N GLU A 77 -9.84 -5.49 -13.27
CA GLU A 77 -10.49 -5.88 -14.51
C GLU A 77 -9.56 -5.69 -15.72
N GLU A 78 -10.00 -6.11 -16.89
CA GLU A 78 -9.27 -5.90 -18.14
C GLU A 78 -9.07 -4.41 -18.42
N GLY A 79 -7.87 -4.02 -18.83
CA GLY A 79 -7.50 -2.63 -19.09
C GLY A 79 -7.23 -1.77 -17.85
N GLY A 80 -7.29 -2.36 -16.64
CA GLY A 80 -6.88 -1.70 -15.41
C GLY A 80 -5.35 -1.71 -15.22
N MET A 81 -4.81 -0.71 -14.51
CA MET A 81 -3.36 -0.54 -14.33
C MET A 81 -3.02 -0.12 -12.90
N VAL A 82 -1.97 -0.73 -12.33
CA VAL A 82 -1.29 -0.26 -11.12
C VAL A 82 -0.04 0.50 -11.52
N TYR A 83 0.07 1.76 -11.09
CA TYR A 83 1.26 2.58 -11.19
C TYR A 83 1.94 2.58 -9.84
N THR A 84 3.04 1.84 -9.71
CA THR A 84 3.74 1.66 -8.45
C THR A 84 5.11 2.33 -8.47
N TYR A 85 5.41 3.09 -7.42
CA TYR A 85 6.62 3.91 -7.30
C TYR A 85 7.51 3.42 -6.17
N GLU A 86 8.80 3.27 -6.49
CA GLU A 86 9.86 3.00 -5.52
C GLU A 86 10.91 4.10 -5.56
N ILE A 87 11.17 4.73 -4.42
CA ILE A 87 12.15 5.81 -4.34
C ILE A 87 13.59 5.28 -4.19
N ASN A 88 13.74 4.06 -3.66
CA ASN A 88 15.04 3.42 -3.49
C ASN A 88 15.38 2.58 -4.72
N ASP A 89 16.27 3.08 -5.58
CA ASP A 89 16.72 2.42 -6.80
C ASP A 89 17.49 1.12 -6.55
N GLU A 90 18.10 0.95 -5.37
CA GLU A 90 18.75 -0.32 -4.98
C GLU A 90 17.77 -1.50 -4.92
N GLN A 91 16.46 -1.23 -4.80
CA GLN A 91 15.42 -2.27 -4.83
C GLN A 91 15.11 -2.78 -6.24
N GLU A 92 15.50 -2.06 -7.29
CA GLU A 92 15.10 -2.34 -8.66
C GLU A 92 15.53 -3.73 -9.12
N ASP A 93 16.79 -4.09 -8.87
CA ASP A 93 17.36 -5.39 -9.31
C ASP A 93 16.62 -6.60 -8.72
N PHE A 94 16.08 -6.46 -7.51
CA PHE A 94 15.24 -7.49 -6.92
C PHE A 94 13.80 -7.42 -7.44
N THR A 95 13.19 -6.25 -7.41
CA THR A 95 11.73 -6.08 -7.59
C THR A 95 11.29 -6.21 -9.04
N ARG A 96 12.05 -5.62 -9.98
CA ARG A 96 11.68 -5.62 -11.41
C ARG A 96 11.48 -7.02 -11.98
N PRO A 97 12.40 -7.99 -11.79
CA PRO A 97 12.19 -9.36 -12.30
C PRO A 97 10.94 -10.05 -11.73
N TRP A 98 10.59 -9.78 -10.46
CA TRP A 98 9.39 -10.35 -9.86
C TRP A 98 8.12 -9.74 -10.43
N ILE A 99 8.09 -8.44 -10.73
CA ILE A 99 6.94 -7.80 -11.38
C ILE A 99 6.80 -8.28 -12.82
N GLU A 100 7.88 -8.24 -13.62
CA GLU A 100 7.87 -8.57 -15.05
C GLU A 100 7.57 -10.04 -15.34
N ASN A 101 7.92 -10.96 -14.43
CA ASN A 101 7.60 -12.39 -14.56
C ASN A 101 6.30 -12.78 -13.83
N SER A 102 5.55 -11.82 -13.28
CA SER A 102 4.29 -12.12 -12.61
C SER A 102 3.18 -12.46 -13.61
N PRO A 103 2.18 -13.26 -13.20
CA PRO A 103 1.02 -13.56 -14.07
C PRO A 103 0.20 -12.32 -14.47
N VAL A 104 0.46 -11.16 -13.85
CA VAL A 104 -0.25 -9.88 -14.04
C VAL A 104 0.69 -8.74 -14.42
N ALA A 105 1.84 -9.06 -15.01
CA ALA A 105 2.88 -8.10 -15.40
C ALA A 105 2.34 -7.00 -16.32
N ASP A 106 1.43 -7.34 -17.22
CA ASP A 106 0.78 -6.42 -18.17
C ASP A 106 -0.12 -5.37 -17.51
N LYS A 107 -0.47 -5.57 -16.23
CA LYS A 107 -1.28 -4.65 -15.42
C LYS A 107 -0.46 -3.81 -14.44
N ILE A 108 0.86 -3.86 -14.48
CA ILE A 108 1.72 -3.15 -13.53
C ILE A 108 2.74 -2.29 -14.27
N ARG A 109 2.76 -1.01 -13.94
CA ARG A 109 3.81 -0.08 -14.35
C ARG A 109 4.70 0.25 -13.15
N PHE A 110 5.86 -0.38 -13.07
CA PHE A 110 6.85 -0.15 -12.04
C PHE A 110 7.78 1.01 -12.42
N ILE A 111 7.89 1.99 -11.52
CA ILE A 111 8.59 3.26 -11.75
C ILE A 111 9.55 3.50 -10.58
N ILE A 112 10.84 3.64 -10.88
CA ILE A 112 11.81 4.15 -9.91
C ILE A 112 11.71 5.67 -9.89
N GLY A 113 11.41 6.23 -8.73
CA GLY A 113 11.27 7.68 -8.54
C GLY A 113 10.39 8.06 -7.36
N ASP A 114 10.36 9.35 -7.09
CA ASP A 114 9.55 9.96 -6.03
C ASP A 114 8.10 10.14 -6.51
N ALA A 115 7.19 9.32 -5.99
CA ALA A 115 5.77 9.37 -6.33
C ALA A 115 5.17 10.76 -6.16
N ILE A 116 5.57 11.49 -5.09
CA ILE A 116 5.03 12.82 -4.79
C ILE A 116 5.31 13.80 -5.95
N LYS A 117 6.47 13.66 -6.58
CA LYS A 117 6.90 14.53 -7.68
C LYS A 117 6.45 14.06 -9.05
N GLU A 118 6.39 12.74 -9.25
CA GLU A 118 6.27 12.14 -10.58
C GLU A 118 4.81 11.73 -10.92
N ALA A 119 4.02 11.26 -9.93
CA ALA A 119 2.66 10.83 -10.22
C ALA A 119 1.76 11.94 -10.79
N PRO A 120 1.79 13.19 -10.30
CA PRO A 120 1.00 14.27 -10.89
C PRO A 120 1.35 14.58 -12.35
N LYS A 121 2.60 14.33 -12.77
CA LYS A 121 3.04 14.59 -14.16
C LYS A 121 2.49 13.59 -15.18
N LEU A 122 1.98 12.45 -14.73
CA LEU A 122 1.35 11.47 -15.62
C LEU A 122 0.07 12.01 -16.27
N GLY A 123 -0.59 13.02 -15.66
CA GLY A 123 -1.87 13.54 -16.14
C GLY A 123 -2.98 12.49 -16.12
N ILE A 124 -2.86 11.49 -15.26
CA ILE A 124 -3.83 10.39 -15.08
C ILE A 124 -4.68 10.70 -13.87
N GLU A 125 -5.99 10.51 -13.98
CA GLU A 125 -6.88 10.49 -12.84
C GLU A 125 -6.92 9.07 -12.26
N PHE A 126 -6.70 8.96 -10.95
CA PHE A 126 -6.69 7.70 -10.23
C PHE A 126 -8.03 7.44 -9.52
N ASP A 127 -8.43 6.18 -9.45
CA ASP A 127 -9.62 5.72 -8.73
C ASP A 127 -9.30 5.29 -7.30
N MET A 128 -8.09 4.80 -7.11
CA MET A 128 -7.60 4.27 -5.85
C MET A 128 -6.12 4.61 -5.69
N ALA A 129 -5.71 4.89 -4.44
CA ALA A 129 -4.30 4.99 -4.07
C ALA A 129 -4.00 4.08 -2.88
N PHE A 130 -2.81 3.48 -2.86
CA PHE A 130 -2.26 2.75 -1.72
C PHE A 130 -0.98 3.43 -1.27
N ILE A 131 -0.93 3.88 -0.01
CA ILE A 131 0.21 4.60 0.57
C ILE A 131 0.88 3.69 1.59
N ASP A 132 2.09 3.23 1.26
CA ASP A 132 2.96 2.42 2.12
C ASP A 132 4.43 2.83 1.97
N GLY A 133 4.68 4.12 1.89
CA GLY A 133 6.01 4.71 1.80
C GLY A 133 6.61 5.10 3.15
N ASP A 134 7.57 6.04 3.10
CA ASP A 134 8.21 6.63 4.28
C ASP A 134 7.19 7.41 5.14
N LYS A 135 7.07 7.02 6.40
CA LYS A 135 6.07 7.57 7.33
C LYS A 135 6.27 9.06 7.61
N ARG A 136 7.49 9.56 7.43
CA ARG A 136 7.83 10.99 7.58
C ARG A 136 7.20 11.89 6.51
N THR A 137 6.78 11.30 5.39
CA THR A 137 6.18 12.01 4.24
C THR A 137 4.75 11.55 3.95
N TYR A 138 4.06 11.00 4.97
CA TYR A 138 2.71 10.47 4.79
C TYR A 138 1.68 11.55 4.46
N ILE A 139 1.79 12.74 5.08
CA ILE A 139 0.89 13.85 4.78
C ILE A 139 1.10 14.32 3.34
N GLU A 140 2.34 14.47 2.90
CA GLU A 140 2.67 14.87 1.52
C GLU A 140 2.20 13.82 0.51
N SER A 141 2.38 12.53 0.82
CA SER A 141 1.89 11.42 -0.01
C SER A 141 0.37 11.43 -0.10
N TYR A 142 -0.33 11.69 1.01
CA TYR A 142 -1.77 11.80 1.07
C TYR A 142 -2.29 12.99 0.25
N GLU A 143 -1.73 14.18 0.44
CA GLU A 143 -2.12 15.38 -0.31
C GLU A 143 -1.89 15.20 -1.82
N MET A 144 -0.75 14.62 -2.20
CA MET A 144 -0.49 14.27 -3.59
C MET A 144 -1.53 13.29 -4.12
N ALA A 145 -1.76 12.17 -3.42
CA ALA A 145 -2.74 11.17 -3.84
C ALA A 145 -4.14 11.79 -3.96
N LEU A 146 -4.56 12.61 -2.97
CA LEU A 146 -5.84 13.29 -3.00
C LEU A 146 -5.97 14.25 -4.19
N SER A 147 -4.87 14.90 -4.61
CA SER A 147 -4.86 15.82 -5.75
C SER A 147 -5.10 15.14 -7.09
N VAL A 148 -4.63 13.90 -7.26
CA VAL A 148 -4.75 13.11 -8.50
C VAL A 148 -5.90 12.10 -8.48
N LEU A 149 -6.56 11.95 -7.34
CA LEU A 149 -7.68 11.03 -7.14
C LEU A 149 -8.99 11.67 -7.62
N ARG A 150 -9.82 10.92 -8.35
CA ARG A 150 -11.16 11.37 -8.73
C ARG A 150 -12.05 11.60 -7.51
N PRO A 151 -13.09 12.45 -7.62
CA PRO A 151 -14.15 12.50 -6.61
C PRO A 151 -14.77 11.11 -6.37
N GLY A 152 -15.01 10.76 -5.11
CA GLY A 152 -15.49 9.42 -4.72
C GLY A 152 -14.46 8.30 -4.78
N GLY A 153 -13.20 8.59 -5.15
CA GLY A 153 -12.10 7.63 -5.14
C GLY A 153 -11.60 7.30 -3.72
N PHE A 154 -10.74 6.30 -3.60
CA PHE A 154 -10.31 5.76 -2.32
C PHE A 154 -8.79 5.85 -2.14
N ILE A 155 -8.36 6.16 -0.92
CA ILE A 155 -6.98 6.03 -0.46
C ILE A 155 -6.95 4.98 0.64
N LEU A 156 -6.01 4.05 0.55
CA LEU A 156 -5.66 3.09 1.59
C LEU A 156 -4.29 3.49 2.15
N ALA A 157 -4.21 3.81 3.45
CA ALA A 157 -2.95 4.14 4.11
C ALA A 157 -2.57 3.02 5.08
N ASP A 158 -1.40 2.42 4.88
CA ASP A 158 -0.91 1.29 5.69
C ASP A 158 -0.15 1.76 6.93
N ASN A 159 0.00 0.86 7.90
CA ASN A 159 0.74 1.02 9.16
C ASN A 159 0.25 2.21 10.03
N THR A 160 -1.01 2.55 9.97
CA THR A 160 -1.55 3.71 10.69
C THR A 160 -1.75 3.50 12.20
N LEU A 161 -1.55 2.27 12.71
CA LEU A 161 -1.42 1.96 14.15
C LEU A 161 0.03 1.81 14.61
N TRP A 162 0.97 1.60 13.70
CA TRP A 162 2.41 1.59 13.93
C TRP A 162 2.83 0.71 15.13
N ASP A 163 2.49 -0.59 15.09
CA ASP A 163 2.71 -1.57 16.19
C ASP A 163 2.19 -1.10 17.57
N GLY A 164 1.22 -0.18 17.59
CA GLY A 164 0.68 0.42 18.83
C GLY A 164 1.46 1.62 19.34
N HIS A 165 2.56 2.00 18.70
CA HIS A 165 3.38 3.17 19.12
C HIS A 165 2.61 4.50 19.07
N VAL A 166 1.52 4.58 18.30
CA VAL A 166 0.60 5.73 18.31
C VAL A 166 -0.08 5.99 19.68
N LEU A 167 0.04 5.07 20.62
CA LEU A 167 -0.44 5.24 22.01
C LEU A 167 0.66 5.68 22.97
N GLU A 168 1.90 5.75 22.51
CA GLU A 168 3.06 6.13 23.32
C GLU A 168 3.40 7.60 23.10
N VAL A 169 4.05 8.23 24.07
CA VAL A 169 4.61 9.57 23.86
C VAL A 169 5.83 9.45 22.94
N PRO A 170 5.81 10.04 21.74
CA PRO A 170 6.92 9.88 20.79
C PRO A 170 8.22 10.40 21.37
N LYS A 171 9.30 9.62 21.22
CA LYS A 171 10.65 10.15 21.50
C LYS A 171 10.98 11.20 20.46
N SER A 172 11.62 12.28 20.86
CA SER A 172 12.00 13.39 19.96
C SER A 172 12.83 12.96 18.74
N SER A 173 13.48 11.80 18.80
CA SER A 173 14.25 11.21 17.69
C SER A 173 13.44 10.28 16.77
N ASP A 174 12.24 9.88 17.17
CA ASP A 174 11.39 8.95 16.40
C ASP A 174 10.48 9.73 15.44
N ARG A 175 11.05 10.08 14.30
CA ARG A 175 10.34 10.82 13.25
C ARG A 175 9.31 9.97 12.50
N GLN A 176 9.41 8.65 12.54
CA GLN A 176 8.46 7.76 11.86
C GLN A 176 7.15 7.73 12.65
N THR A 177 7.22 7.48 13.96
CA THR A 177 6.05 7.51 14.85
C THR A 177 5.37 8.88 14.80
N ALA A 178 6.14 9.96 14.94
CA ALA A 178 5.60 11.32 14.85
C ALA A 178 4.93 11.59 13.47
N GLY A 179 5.47 11.04 12.39
CA GLY A 179 4.88 11.15 11.05
C GLY A 179 3.50 10.50 10.96
N ILE A 180 3.36 9.28 11.52
CA ILE A 180 2.07 8.56 11.56
C ILE A 180 1.05 9.26 12.46
N GLU A 181 1.45 9.72 13.66
CA GLU A 181 0.54 10.47 14.55
C GLU A 181 0.02 11.74 13.88
N ASN A 182 0.94 12.54 13.31
CA ASN A 182 0.57 13.75 12.59
C ASN A 182 -0.35 13.45 11.40
N PHE A 183 -0.10 12.35 10.67
CA PHE A 183 -0.95 11.93 9.56
C PHE A 183 -2.35 11.54 10.05
N ASN A 184 -2.46 10.75 11.10
CA ASN A 184 -3.74 10.32 11.66
C ASN A 184 -4.56 11.53 12.11
N ASP A 185 -3.94 12.47 12.82
CA ASP A 185 -4.59 13.70 13.28
C ASP A 185 -4.99 14.61 12.10
N PHE A 186 -4.14 14.71 11.09
CA PHE A 186 -4.41 15.48 9.89
C PHE A 186 -5.64 14.94 9.15
N VAL A 187 -5.66 13.64 8.87
CA VAL A 187 -6.78 12.99 8.16
C VAL A 187 -8.05 13.02 9.00
N MET A 188 -7.95 12.86 10.34
CA MET A 188 -9.12 12.95 11.22
C MET A 188 -9.84 14.29 11.07
N ASN A 189 -9.11 15.37 10.91
CA ASN A 189 -9.65 16.74 10.81
C ASN A 189 -9.96 17.17 9.37
N ASP A 190 -9.68 16.33 8.35
CA ASP A 190 -9.91 16.68 6.95
C ASP A 190 -11.38 16.48 6.57
N ALA A 191 -12.06 17.59 6.26
CA ALA A 191 -13.46 17.60 5.83
C ALA A 191 -13.67 17.18 4.36
N ARG A 192 -12.57 17.03 3.59
CA ARG A 192 -12.63 16.63 2.18
C ARG A 192 -12.87 15.11 2.00
N VAL A 193 -12.82 14.35 3.10
CA VAL A 193 -12.83 12.88 3.05
C VAL A 193 -13.69 12.26 4.15
N GLU A 194 -14.22 11.08 3.86
CA GLU A 194 -14.70 10.10 4.84
C GLU A 194 -13.57 9.13 5.17
N LYS A 195 -13.47 8.64 6.40
CA LYS A 195 -12.38 7.76 6.83
C LYS A 195 -12.81 6.76 7.88
N VAL A 196 -12.16 5.59 7.86
CA VAL A 196 -12.25 4.57 8.90
C VAL A 196 -10.87 3.88 9.07
N LEU A 197 -10.40 3.76 10.30
CA LEU A 197 -9.18 3.04 10.64
C LEU A 197 -9.54 1.61 11.07
N LEU A 198 -8.99 0.62 10.36
CA LEU A 198 -9.15 -0.80 10.63
C LEU A 198 -7.95 -1.33 11.43
N PRO A 199 -8.16 -2.06 12.54
CA PRO A 199 -7.09 -2.68 13.30
C PRO A 199 -6.63 -3.99 12.63
N LEU A 200 -6.21 -3.89 11.36
CA LEU A 200 -5.66 -4.99 10.58
C LEU A 200 -4.15 -4.89 10.58
N ARG A 201 -3.44 -5.94 11.03
CA ARG A 201 -1.98 -5.93 11.17
C ARG A 201 -1.54 -4.67 11.94
N ASP A 202 -0.84 -3.79 11.26
CA ASP A 202 -0.27 -2.55 11.78
C ASP A 202 -1.17 -1.31 11.54
N GLY A 203 -2.44 -1.57 11.28
CA GLY A 203 -3.45 -0.57 10.98
C GLY A 203 -3.57 -0.24 9.50
N LEU A 204 -4.80 -0.22 9.01
CA LEU A 204 -5.12 0.20 7.64
C LEU A 204 -6.21 1.26 7.68
N THR A 205 -5.91 2.48 7.25
CA THR A 205 -6.93 3.52 7.14
C THR A 205 -7.51 3.56 5.73
N LEU A 206 -8.82 3.34 5.66
CA LEU A 206 -9.60 3.53 4.43
C LEU A 206 -10.10 4.97 4.41
N ILE A 207 -9.84 5.67 3.32
CA ILE A 207 -10.19 7.08 3.14
C ILE A 207 -10.92 7.20 1.81
N ARG A 208 -12.06 7.88 1.79
CA ARG A 208 -12.83 8.16 0.57
C ARG A 208 -12.89 9.66 0.33
N LYS A 209 -12.43 10.10 -0.84
CA LYS A 209 -12.59 11.50 -1.26
C LYS A 209 -14.07 11.82 -1.46
N ASN A 210 -14.55 12.92 -0.89
CA ASN A 210 -15.92 13.37 -1.09
C ASN A 210 -16.18 13.68 -2.57
N PRO A 211 -17.43 13.52 -3.04
CA PRO A 211 -17.83 13.86 -4.40
C PRO A 211 -17.59 15.33 -4.76
#